data_7b6e6ebb38fc926d255456c68f1b774c
#
_entry.id   7b6e6ebb38fc926d255456c68f1b774c
#
_cell.length_a   1.000
_cell.length_b   1.000
_cell.length_c   1.000
_cell.angle_alpha   90.00
_cell.angle_beta   90.00
_cell.angle_gamma   90.00
#
_symmetry.space_group_name_H-M   'P 1'
#
loop_
_entity.id
_entity.type
_entity.pdbx_description
1 polymer ?
#
loop_
_entity_poly.entity_id
_entity_poly.type
_entity_poly.pdbx_seq_one_letter_code
_entity_poly.pdbx_strand_id
1 'polypeptide(L)'
;MAGQDVFHTSDDEFSKQVLESTEPVLVDFWATWCGPCKAIAPTLDALATQYKGKVKVAKLNVDEQQKTAQAYGIRSIPTLLLFKGGKVIDQVVGAVPKAKLEETFKKAL
;
A
#
# COMPACT_ATOMS: atom_id res chain seq x y z
N MET A 1 13.76 1.73 -5.74
CA MET A 1 13.97 0.73 -4.69
C MET A 1 13.14 1.10 -3.48
N ALA A 2 12.46 0.12 -2.90
CA ALA A 2 11.66 0.38 -1.71
C ALA A 2 12.57 0.63 -0.49
N GLY A 3 12.13 1.48 0.43
CA GLY A 3 12.81 1.70 1.68
C GLY A 3 12.74 0.45 2.56
N GLN A 4 13.56 0.42 3.61
CA GLN A 4 13.65 -0.76 4.48
C GLN A 4 12.40 -1.02 5.31
N ASP A 5 11.53 -0.01 5.47
CA ASP A 5 10.28 -0.14 6.23
C ASP A 5 9.07 -0.43 5.34
N VAL A 6 9.32 -0.67 4.05
CA VAL A 6 8.31 -1.08 3.08
C VAL A 6 8.59 -2.52 2.69
N PHE A 7 7.58 -3.39 2.72
CA PHE A 7 7.78 -4.78 2.31
C PHE A 7 6.95 -5.08 1.06
N HIS A 8 7.38 -6.11 0.31
CA HIS A 8 6.67 -6.57 -0.87
C HIS A 8 5.84 -7.78 -0.51
N THR A 9 4.54 -7.72 -0.82
CA THR A 9 3.64 -8.84 -0.59
C THR A 9 3.30 -9.52 -1.91
N SER A 10 2.57 -10.63 -1.84
CA SER A 10 2.24 -11.44 -3.01
C SER A 10 0.84 -12.01 -2.85
N ASP A 11 0.32 -12.61 -3.93
CA ASP A 11 -0.98 -13.29 -3.88
C ASP A 11 -0.98 -14.36 -2.79
N ASP A 12 0.11 -15.11 -2.67
CA ASP A 12 0.22 -16.20 -1.70
C ASP A 12 0.34 -15.71 -0.26
N GLU A 13 0.99 -14.55 -0.06
CA GLU A 13 1.28 -14.03 1.29
C GLU A 13 0.26 -12.99 1.75
N PHE A 14 -0.62 -12.54 0.87
CA PHE A 14 -1.51 -11.41 1.17
C PHE A 14 -2.38 -11.64 2.40
N SER A 15 -2.99 -12.81 2.49
CA SER A 15 -3.85 -13.13 3.63
C SER A 15 -3.07 -13.02 4.94
N LYS A 16 -1.91 -13.65 5.00
CA LYS A 16 -1.09 -13.68 6.22
C LYS A 16 -0.49 -12.32 6.54
N GLN A 17 0.07 -11.65 5.55
CA GLN A 17 0.81 -10.41 5.78
C GLN A 17 -0.08 -9.18 5.91
N VAL A 18 -1.25 -9.18 5.29
CA VAL A 18 -2.14 -8.02 5.26
C VAL A 18 -3.42 -8.28 6.03
N LEU A 19 -4.19 -9.29 5.66
CA LEU A 19 -5.51 -9.50 6.25
C LEU A 19 -5.45 -9.93 7.72
N GLU A 20 -4.43 -10.72 8.09
CA GLU A 20 -4.25 -11.19 9.46
C GLU A 20 -3.33 -10.31 10.29
N SER A 21 -2.86 -9.20 9.73
CA SER A 21 -1.96 -8.30 10.43
C SER A 21 -2.64 -7.67 11.64
N THR A 22 -1.93 -7.62 12.76
CA THR A 22 -2.41 -6.93 13.97
C THR A 22 -2.30 -5.43 13.86
N GLU A 23 -1.41 -4.94 12.97
CA GLU A 23 -1.28 -3.53 12.67
C GLU A 23 -2.01 -3.20 11.37
N PRO A 24 -2.52 -1.95 11.22
CA PRO A 24 -3.04 -1.53 9.92
C PRO A 24 -1.97 -1.63 8.84
N VAL A 25 -2.39 -1.93 7.61
CA VAL A 25 -1.47 -2.05 6.47
C VAL A 25 -1.99 -1.20 5.32
N LEU A 26 -1.15 -0.31 4.82
CA LEU A 26 -1.41 0.42 3.59
C LEU A 26 -0.77 -0.36 2.45
N VAL A 27 -1.58 -0.81 1.49
CA VAL A 27 -1.10 -1.59 0.35
C VAL A 27 -1.06 -0.72 -0.90
N ASP A 28 0.12 -0.58 -1.50
CA ASP A 28 0.35 0.16 -2.73
C ASP A 28 0.35 -0.83 -3.91
N PHE A 29 -0.68 -0.75 -4.74
CA PHE A 29 -0.78 -1.54 -5.98
C PHE A 29 -0.08 -0.75 -7.08
N TRP A 30 1.02 -1.31 -7.61
CA TRP A 30 1.94 -0.60 -8.50
C TRP A 30 2.46 -1.50 -9.62
N ALA A 31 3.17 -0.90 -10.57
CA ALA A 31 3.90 -1.63 -11.62
C ALA A 31 5.21 -0.91 -11.94
N THR A 32 6.18 -1.66 -12.45
CA THR A 32 7.51 -1.11 -12.74
C THR A 32 7.50 -0.04 -13.82
N TRP A 33 6.55 -0.10 -14.74
CA TRP A 33 6.43 0.83 -15.87
C TRP A 33 5.60 2.08 -15.52
N CYS A 34 5.08 2.16 -14.32
CA CYS A 34 4.14 3.21 -13.93
C CYS A 34 4.89 4.44 -13.38
N GLY A 35 4.91 5.52 -14.14
CA GLY A 35 5.56 6.78 -13.73
C GLY A 35 5.00 7.35 -12.42
N PRO A 36 3.66 7.52 -12.30
CA PRO A 36 3.07 8.03 -11.06
C PRO A 36 3.37 7.16 -9.84
N CYS A 37 3.47 5.83 -10.03
CA CYS A 37 3.85 4.92 -8.94
C CYS A 37 5.25 5.24 -8.43
N LYS A 38 6.18 5.49 -9.36
CA LYS A 38 7.56 5.84 -9.00
C LYS A 38 7.62 7.20 -8.33
N ALA A 39 6.76 8.12 -8.74
CA ALA A 39 6.74 9.48 -8.19
C ALA A 39 6.39 9.49 -6.69
N ILE A 40 5.50 8.61 -6.24
CA ILE A 40 5.10 8.58 -4.82
C ILE A 40 5.98 7.67 -3.97
N ALA A 41 6.83 6.85 -4.57
CA ALA A 41 7.64 5.88 -3.83
C ALA A 41 8.48 6.51 -2.72
N PRO A 42 9.22 7.61 -2.95
CA PRO A 42 10.00 8.23 -1.87
C PRO A 42 9.12 8.73 -0.72
N THR A 43 7.93 9.25 -1.02
CA THR A 43 6.99 9.72 -0.01
C THR A 43 6.49 8.55 0.84
N LEU A 44 6.15 7.43 0.19
CA LEU A 44 5.72 6.23 0.90
C LEU A 44 6.83 5.67 1.78
N ASP A 45 8.07 5.66 1.29
CA ASP A 45 9.21 5.21 2.08
C ASP A 45 9.36 6.06 3.35
N ALA A 46 9.26 7.38 3.21
CA ALA A 46 9.36 8.31 4.34
C ALA A 46 8.23 8.10 5.34
N LEU A 47 6.98 7.94 4.87
CA LEU A 47 5.84 7.73 5.75
C LEU A 47 5.89 6.36 6.42
N ALA A 48 6.38 5.33 5.72
CA ALA A 48 6.55 4.01 6.31
C ALA A 48 7.49 4.06 7.51
N THR A 49 8.57 4.82 7.40
CA THR A 49 9.51 5.02 8.51
C THR A 49 8.89 5.83 9.63
N GLN A 50 8.20 6.93 9.27
CA GLN A 50 7.56 7.82 10.25
C GLN A 50 6.51 7.10 11.09
N TYR A 51 5.72 6.21 10.47
CA TYR A 51 4.63 5.50 11.15
C TYR A 51 4.99 4.07 11.55
N LYS A 52 6.28 3.74 11.52
CA LYS A 52 6.75 2.41 11.93
C LYS A 52 6.23 2.05 13.33
N GLY A 53 5.70 0.84 13.45
CA GLY A 53 5.07 0.38 14.69
C GLY A 53 3.61 0.75 14.82
N LYS A 54 3.09 1.60 13.92
CA LYS A 54 1.67 2.01 13.94
C LYS A 54 0.94 1.61 12.67
N VAL A 55 1.57 1.81 11.52
CA VAL A 55 1.01 1.44 10.21
C VAL A 55 2.12 0.83 9.37
N LYS A 56 1.86 -0.33 8.81
CA LYS A 56 2.79 -0.98 7.89
C LYS A 56 2.50 -0.53 6.46
N VAL A 57 3.51 -0.55 5.61
CA VAL A 57 3.35 -0.25 4.19
C VAL A 57 3.83 -1.45 3.37
N ALA A 58 2.93 -1.99 2.56
CA ALA A 58 3.21 -3.12 1.67
C ALA A 58 3.08 -2.66 0.23
N LYS A 59 3.88 -3.24 -0.66
CA LYS A 59 3.77 -3.03 -2.09
C LYS A 59 3.37 -4.33 -2.77
N LEU A 60 2.47 -4.23 -3.74
CA LEU A 60 2.02 -5.37 -4.53
C LEU A 60 2.11 -5.03 -6.01
N ASN A 61 2.99 -5.74 -6.72
CA ASN A 61 3.18 -5.54 -8.16
C ASN A 61 2.03 -6.21 -8.91
N VAL A 62 1.19 -5.41 -9.57
CA VAL A 62 -0.03 -5.92 -10.21
C VAL A 62 0.24 -6.81 -11.42
N ASP A 63 1.40 -6.69 -12.04
CA ASP A 63 1.76 -7.54 -13.19
C ASP A 63 2.10 -8.94 -12.75
N GLU A 64 2.72 -9.08 -11.57
CA GLU A 64 3.15 -10.37 -11.03
C GLU A 64 2.10 -11.00 -10.12
N GLN A 65 1.29 -10.16 -9.45
CA GLN A 65 0.34 -10.61 -8.42
C GLN A 65 -1.08 -10.22 -8.82
N GLN A 66 -1.57 -10.86 -9.89
CA GLN A 66 -2.82 -10.46 -10.52
C GLN A 66 -4.08 -10.84 -9.73
N LYS A 67 -4.01 -11.94 -8.96
CA LYS A 67 -5.18 -12.43 -8.23
C LYS A 67 -5.68 -11.43 -7.20
N THR A 68 -4.79 -10.88 -6.40
CA THR A 68 -5.14 -9.91 -5.38
C THR A 68 -5.65 -8.62 -6.01
N ALA A 69 -4.97 -8.13 -7.06
CA ALA A 69 -5.39 -6.93 -7.75
C ALA A 69 -6.81 -7.08 -8.31
N GLN A 70 -7.13 -8.23 -8.89
CA GLN A 70 -8.46 -8.50 -9.42
C GLN A 70 -9.50 -8.61 -8.31
N ALA A 71 -9.14 -9.25 -7.21
CA ALA A 71 -10.06 -9.44 -6.08
C ALA A 71 -10.54 -8.10 -5.51
N TYR A 72 -9.68 -7.08 -5.53
CA TYR A 72 -10.04 -5.75 -5.02
C TYR A 72 -10.43 -4.76 -6.12
N GLY A 73 -10.58 -5.24 -7.36
CA GLY A 73 -11.06 -4.41 -8.46
C GLY A 73 -10.13 -3.28 -8.84
N ILE A 74 -8.81 -3.50 -8.73
CA ILE A 74 -7.82 -2.48 -9.06
C ILE A 74 -7.81 -2.26 -10.57
N ARG A 75 -8.13 -1.04 -11.01
CA ARG A 75 -8.21 -0.68 -12.43
C ARG A 75 -7.17 0.33 -12.84
N SER A 76 -6.75 1.17 -11.93
CA SER A 76 -5.71 2.17 -12.19
C SER A 76 -4.65 2.09 -11.13
N ILE A 77 -3.43 2.49 -11.46
CA ILE A 77 -2.30 2.47 -10.55
C ILE A 77 -1.60 3.84 -10.57
N PRO A 78 -1.06 4.28 -9.43
CA PRO A 78 -1.11 3.58 -8.15
C PRO A 78 -2.50 3.67 -7.53
N THR A 79 -2.93 2.60 -6.87
CA THR A 79 -4.08 2.61 -5.98
C THR A 79 -3.57 2.11 -4.64
N LEU A 80 -3.91 2.84 -3.58
CA LEU A 80 -3.50 2.47 -2.23
C LEU A 80 -4.76 2.15 -1.43
N LEU A 81 -4.77 0.96 -0.83
CA LEU A 81 -5.87 0.54 0.03
C LEU A 81 -5.36 0.43 1.46
N LEU A 82 -6.06 1.06 2.38
CA LEU A 82 -5.72 0.97 3.81
C LEU A 82 -6.55 -0.13 4.44
N PHE A 83 -5.87 -1.15 4.96
CA PHE A 83 -6.50 -2.29 5.63
C PHE A 83 -6.36 -2.14 7.15
N LYS A 84 -7.43 -2.42 7.86
CA LYS A 84 -7.42 -2.50 9.33
C LYS A 84 -8.33 -3.63 9.76
N GLY A 85 -7.78 -4.59 10.50
CA GLY A 85 -8.54 -5.77 10.90
C GLY A 85 -9.04 -6.60 9.72
N GLY A 86 -8.28 -6.62 8.64
CA GLY A 86 -8.62 -7.38 7.43
C GLY A 86 -9.63 -6.70 6.52
N LYS A 87 -10.01 -5.45 6.81
CA LYS A 87 -11.00 -4.71 6.04
C LYS A 87 -10.42 -3.44 5.44
N VAL A 88 -10.86 -3.08 4.24
CA VAL A 88 -10.48 -1.81 3.62
C VAL A 88 -11.24 -0.69 4.29
N ILE A 89 -10.52 0.27 4.89
CA ILE A 89 -11.15 1.42 5.55
C ILE A 89 -10.92 2.73 4.81
N ASP A 90 -10.00 2.77 3.85
CA ASP A 90 -9.77 3.96 3.01
C ASP A 90 -9.12 3.56 1.70
N GLN A 91 -9.26 4.43 0.70
CA GLN A 91 -8.72 4.21 -0.64
C GLN A 91 -8.18 5.53 -1.19
N VAL A 92 -7.01 5.46 -1.82
CA VAL A 92 -6.41 6.61 -2.51
C VAL A 92 -6.04 6.16 -3.92
N VAL A 93 -6.45 6.91 -4.93
CA VAL A 93 -6.14 6.61 -6.33
C VAL A 93 -5.28 7.71 -6.92
N GLY A 94 -4.17 7.32 -7.53
CA GLY A 94 -3.25 8.25 -8.20
C GLY A 94 -2.13 8.75 -7.28
N ALA A 95 -1.20 9.48 -7.89
CA ALA A 95 -0.05 10.04 -7.19
C ALA A 95 -0.46 11.34 -6.50
N VAL A 96 -1.07 11.20 -5.33
CA VAL A 96 -1.55 12.34 -4.54
C VAL A 96 -0.41 12.96 -3.72
N PRO A 97 -0.58 14.23 -3.27
CA PRO A 97 0.43 14.89 -2.42
C PRO A 97 0.64 14.19 -1.09
N LYS A 98 1.80 14.41 -0.48
CA LYS A 98 2.16 13.83 0.82
C LYS A 98 1.10 14.08 1.88
N ALA A 99 0.55 15.29 1.95
CA ALA A 99 -0.47 15.66 2.94
C ALA A 99 -1.69 14.74 2.85
N LYS A 100 -2.09 14.39 1.63
CA LYS A 100 -3.24 13.49 1.41
C LYS A 100 -2.92 12.06 1.85
N LEU A 101 -1.72 11.58 1.54
CA LEU A 101 -1.27 10.26 1.98
C LEU A 101 -1.20 10.20 3.50
N GLU A 102 -0.70 11.25 4.12
CA GLU A 102 -0.60 11.31 5.58
C GLU A 102 -1.97 11.31 6.25
N GLU A 103 -2.96 11.97 5.67
CA GLU A 103 -4.34 11.87 6.16
C GLU A 103 -4.81 10.42 6.20
N THR A 104 -4.49 9.66 5.15
CA THR A 104 -4.85 8.25 5.08
C THR A 104 -4.19 7.46 6.20
N PHE A 105 -2.89 7.66 6.43
CA PHE A 105 -2.19 7.00 7.53
C PHE A 105 -2.86 7.30 8.86
N LYS A 106 -3.27 8.56 9.09
CA LYS A 106 -3.89 8.98 10.35
C LYS A 106 -5.24 8.32 10.60
N LYS A 107 -5.96 7.94 9.54
CA LYS A 107 -7.24 7.24 9.70
C LYS A 107 -7.08 5.87 10.36
N ALA A 108 -5.89 5.31 10.31
CA ALA A 108 -5.61 4.01 10.91
C ALA A 108 -5.28 4.09 12.40
N LEU A 109 -5.01 5.27 12.92
CA LEU A 109 -4.55 5.46 14.30
C LEU A 109 -5.68 5.41 15.32
#